data_1199978cb960d375478a55a702472a82
#
_entry.id   1199978cb960d375478a55a702472a82
#
_cell.length_a   1.000
_cell.length_b   1.000
_cell.length_c   1.000
_cell.angle_alpha   90.00
_cell.angle_beta   90.00
_cell.angle_gamma   90.00
#
_symmetry.space_group_name_H-M   'P 1'
#
loop_
_entity.id
_entity.type
_entity.pdbx_description
1 polymer ?
#
loop_
_entity_poly.entity_id
_entity_poly.type
_entity_poly.pdbx_seq_one_letter_code
_entity_poly.pdbx_strand_id
1 'polypeptide(L)'
;MYNLKGKTAVITGGNSGVGAATAMLFAKSGANVVISARRQAALDEVASKIKAEGGNVLTVLTDISKDEDCKNLMKATVDKFGGIDILVNNAGVLDTGLAPIDKFDDVEIQKLISINQVGTMQCIRAALEYMQEGSSIVNVASVAGVNGGGGAAY
;
A
#
# COMPACT_ATOMS: atom_id res chain seq x y z
N MET A 1 -14.86 11.00 14.72
CA MET A 1 -14.39 10.54 13.40
C MET A 1 -13.28 11.52 12.98
N TYR A 2 -12.14 11.04 12.52
CA TYR A 2 -11.05 11.91 12.06
C TYR A 2 -11.50 12.66 10.80
N ASN A 3 -11.06 13.92 10.67
CA ASN A 3 -11.37 14.72 9.50
C ASN A 3 -10.16 14.72 8.55
N LEU A 4 -10.32 14.04 7.41
CA LEU A 4 -9.31 14.01 6.33
C LEU A 4 -9.78 14.75 5.09
N LYS A 5 -10.76 15.66 5.22
CA LYS A 5 -11.32 16.43 4.10
C LYS A 5 -10.22 17.20 3.36
N GLY A 6 -10.15 16.98 2.05
CA GLY A 6 -9.15 17.60 1.18
C GLY A 6 -7.75 16.95 1.21
N LYS A 7 -7.53 15.95 2.05
CA LYS A 7 -6.28 15.18 2.08
C LYS A 7 -6.28 14.10 1.01
N THR A 8 -5.11 13.82 0.44
CA THR A 8 -4.90 12.74 -0.53
C THR A 8 -4.04 11.65 0.10
N ALA A 9 -4.59 10.42 0.14
CA ALA A 9 -3.95 9.27 0.73
C ALA A 9 -3.68 8.18 -0.30
N VAL A 10 -2.43 7.73 -0.40
CA VAL A 10 -2.02 6.57 -1.18
C VAL A 10 -1.92 5.35 -0.26
N ILE A 11 -2.59 4.25 -0.61
CA ILE A 11 -2.59 3.00 0.15
C ILE A 11 -2.14 1.85 -0.76
N THR A 12 -0.94 1.32 -0.52
CA THR A 12 -0.48 0.13 -1.24
C THR A 12 -1.11 -1.13 -0.67
N GLY A 13 -1.40 -2.12 -1.52
CA GLY A 13 -2.15 -3.31 -1.10
C GLY A 13 -3.60 -3.01 -0.72
N GLY A 14 -4.19 -1.94 -1.30
CA GLY A 14 -5.53 -1.46 -0.99
C GLY A 14 -6.68 -2.30 -1.55
N ASN A 15 -6.38 -3.46 -2.13
CA ASN A 15 -7.36 -4.35 -2.75
C ASN A 15 -7.99 -5.37 -1.80
N SER A 16 -7.52 -5.51 -0.57
CA SER A 16 -8.04 -6.48 0.42
C SER A 16 -7.60 -6.15 1.85
N GLY A 17 -8.15 -6.87 2.83
CA GLY A 17 -7.72 -6.86 4.23
C GLY A 17 -7.61 -5.46 4.84
N VAL A 18 -6.50 -5.22 5.55
CA VAL A 18 -6.24 -3.95 6.27
C VAL A 18 -6.18 -2.77 5.29
N GLY A 19 -5.54 -2.95 4.12
CA GLY A 19 -5.44 -1.86 3.12
C GLY A 19 -6.80 -1.42 2.59
N ALA A 20 -7.69 -2.35 2.26
CA ALA A 20 -9.05 -2.03 1.81
C ALA A 20 -9.88 -1.36 2.91
N ALA A 21 -9.81 -1.87 4.14
CA ALA A 21 -10.50 -1.28 5.29
C ALA A 21 -10.00 0.16 5.57
N THR A 22 -8.69 0.38 5.50
CA THR A 22 -8.07 1.70 5.63
C THR A 22 -8.57 2.64 4.54
N ALA A 23 -8.60 2.19 3.28
CA ALA A 23 -9.06 2.99 2.16
C ALA A 23 -10.53 3.43 2.34
N MET A 24 -11.41 2.51 2.72
CA MET A 24 -12.83 2.81 2.98
C MET A 24 -12.98 3.80 4.14
N LEU A 25 -12.24 3.63 5.24
CA LEU A 25 -12.30 4.52 6.39
C LEU A 25 -11.79 5.93 6.05
N PHE A 26 -10.70 6.04 5.29
CA PHE A 26 -10.14 7.32 4.87
C PHE A 26 -11.09 8.06 3.91
N ALA A 27 -11.67 7.35 2.95
CA ALA A 27 -12.68 7.92 2.06
C ALA A 27 -13.90 8.42 2.84
N LYS A 28 -14.41 7.65 3.80
CA LYS A 28 -15.49 8.05 4.69
C LYS A 28 -15.14 9.25 5.58
N SER A 29 -13.86 9.45 5.86
CA SER A 29 -13.33 10.61 6.59
C SER A 29 -13.09 11.83 5.69
N GLY A 30 -13.41 11.74 4.39
CA GLY A 30 -13.35 12.84 3.42
C GLY A 30 -12.06 12.94 2.61
N ALA A 31 -11.17 11.95 2.70
CA ALA A 31 -9.95 11.91 1.89
C ALA A 31 -10.24 11.53 0.43
N ASN A 32 -9.42 12.05 -0.48
CA ASN A 32 -9.20 11.44 -1.79
C ASN A 32 -8.30 10.22 -1.59
N VAL A 33 -8.70 9.05 -2.07
CA VAL A 33 -7.99 7.81 -1.82
C VAL A 33 -7.44 7.23 -3.12
N VAL A 34 -6.18 6.85 -3.12
CA VAL A 34 -5.56 6.08 -4.19
C VAL A 34 -5.21 4.71 -3.65
N ILE A 35 -5.76 3.67 -4.26
CA ILE A 35 -5.50 2.28 -3.89
C ILE A 35 -4.69 1.60 -5.00
N SER A 36 -3.66 0.88 -4.61
CA SER A 36 -2.81 0.17 -5.55
C SER A 36 -2.62 -1.29 -5.19
N ALA A 37 -2.54 -2.15 -6.20
CA ALA A 37 -2.24 -3.57 -6.08
C ALA A 37 -1.97 -4.16 -7.47
N ARG A 38 -1.62 -5.45 -7.53
CA ARG A 38 -1.32 -6.17 -8.78
C ARG A 38 -2.55 -6.73 -9.50
N ARG A 39 -3.74 -6.74 -8.90
CA ARG A 39 -4.97 -7.33 -9.45
C ARG A 39 -6.04 -6.26 -9.64
N GLN A 40 -6.31 -5.91 -10.90
CA GLN A 40 -7.27 -4.86 -11.24
C GLN A 40 -8.68 -5.16 -10.74
N ALA A 41 -9.20 -6.36 -10.98
CA ALA A 41 -10.56 -6.72 -10.57
C ALA A 41 -10.80 -6.52 -9.05
N ALA A 42 -9.81 -6.88 -8.21
CA ALA A 42 -9.93 -6.70 -6.77
C ALA A 42 -9.82 -5.21 -6.34
N LEU A 43 -9.09 -4.38 -7.09
CA LEU A 43 -9.10 -2.93 -6.90
C LEU A 43 -10.46 -2.33 -7.26
N ASP A 44 -11.05 -2.78 -8.36
CA ASP A 44 -12.34 -2.28 -8.86
C ASP A 44 -13.48 -2.60 -7.89
N GLU A 45 -13.45 -3.77 -7.23
CA GLU A 45 -14.41 -4.12 -6.19
C GLU A 45 -14.36 -3.14 -5.00
N VAL A 46 -13.16 -2.83 -4.51
CA VAL A 46 -12.99 -1.88 -3.39
C VAL A 46 -13.37 -0.47 -3.84
N ALA A 47 -12.93 -0.06 -5.02
CA ALA A 47 -13.26 1.25 -5.58
C ALA A 47 -14.77 1.44 -5.75
N SER A 48 -15.49 0.40 -6.18
CA SER A 48 -16.95 0.44 -6.33
C SER A 48 -17.66 0.68 -4.97
N LYS A 49 -17.18 0.03 -3.90
CA LYS A 49 -17.71 0.24 -2.54
C LYS A 49 -17.46 1.68 -2.06
N ILE A 50 -16.25 2.20 -2.26
CA ILE A 50 -15.92 3.58 -1.89
C ILE A 50 -16.80 4.58 -2.64
N LYS A 51 -16.97 4.39 -3.96
CA LYS A 51 -17.82 5.25 -4.80
C LYS A 51 -19.29 5.20 -4.39
N ALA A 52 -19.79 4.01 -4.04
CA ALA A 52 -21.17 3.83 -3.60
C ALA A 52 -21.49 4.61 -2.31
N GLU A 53 -20.48 4.85 -1.46
CA GLU A 53 -20.58 5.68 -0.25
C GLU A 53 -20.24 7.16 -0.51
N GLY A 54 -20.09 7.57 -1.78
CA GLY A 54 -19.80 8.96 -2.18
C GLY A 54 -18.33 9.37 -2.02
N GLY A 55 -17.42 8.44 -1.81
CA GLY A 55 -15.99 8.69 -1.67
C GLY A 55 -15.28 8.87 -3.01
N ASN A 56 -14.17 9.62 -3.00
CA ASN A 56 -13.29 9.81 -4.15
C ASN A 56 -12.19 8.73 -4.13
N VAL A 57 -12.08 7.95 -5.21
CA VAL A 57 -11.05 6.90 -5.31
C VAL A 57 -10.45 6.82 -6.71
N LEU A 58 -9.13 6.60 -6.76
CA LEU A 58 -8.35 6.22 -7.94
C LEU A 58 -7.76 4.82 -7.71
N THR A 59 -7.83 3.97 -8.71
CA THR A 59 -7.14 2.67 -8.73
C THR A 59 -5.92 2.74 -9.64
N VAL A 60 -4.78 2.23 -9.17
CA VAL A 60 -3.56 2.16 -9.96
C VAL A 60 -2.97 0.75 -9.87
N LEU A 61 -2.84 0.09 -11.01
CA LEU A 61 -2.19 -1.21 -11.08
C LEU A 61 -0.70 -1.04 -10.80
N THR A 62 -0.19 -1.69 -9.75
CA THR A 62 1.17 -1.46 -9.25
C THR A 62 1.76 -2.73 -8.69
N ASP A 63 2.96 -3.07 -9.11
CA ASP A 63 3.84 -4.02 -8.45
C ASP A 63 4.95 -3.24 -7.74
N ILE A 64 4.87 -3.12 -6.41
CA ILE A 64 5.81 -2.30 -5.63
C ILE A 64 7.25 -2.82 -5.66
N SER A 65 7.50 -4.05 -6.12
CA SER A 65 8.85 -4.56 -6.36
C SER A 65 9.53 -3.91 -7.58
N LYS A 66 8.76 -3.14 -8.38
CA LYS A 66 9.23 -2.42 -9.56
C LYS A 66 9.25 -0.91 -9.29
N ASP A 67 10.44 -0.32 -9.33
CA ASP A 67 10.62 1.11 -9.07
C ASP A 67 9.77 2.00 -9.99
N GLU A 68 9.68 1.65 -11.25
CA GLU A 68 8.91 2.40 -12.23
C GLU A 68 7.40 2.39 -11.92
N ASP A 69 6.86 1.26 -11.45
CA ASP A 69 5.46 1.18 -11.03
C ASP A 69 5.19 2.07 -9.81
N CYS A 70 6.14 2.14 -8.86
CA CYS A 70 6.04 3.04 -7.71
C CYS A 70 6.03 4.51 -8.12
N LYS A 71 6.91 4.92 -9.05
CA LYS A 71 6.92 6.28 -9.61
C LYS A 71 5.62 6.60 -10.34
N ASN A 72 5.14 5.69 -11.17
CA ASN A 72 3.87 5.85 -11.89
C ASN A 72 2.67 5.99 -10.95
N LEU A 73 2.65 5.23 -9.84
CA LEU A 73 1.63 5.35 -8.80
C LEU A 73 1.58 6.76 -8.22
N MET A 74 2.73 7.31 -7.82
CA MET A 74 2.81 8.63 -7.21
C MET A 74 2.47 9.72 -8.22
N LYS A 75 2.99 9.61 -9.45
CA LYS A 75 2.66 10.54 -10.53
C LYS A 75 1.16 10.54 -10.83
N ALA A 76 0.53 9.39 -11.01
CA ALA A 76 -0.91 9.30 -11.26
C ALA A 76 -1.75 9.91 -10.13
N THR A 77 -1.28 9.76 -8.88
CA THR A 77 -1.90 10.39 -7.72
C THR A 77 -1.87 11.91 -7.83
N VAL A 78 -0.72 12.49 -8.12
CA VAL A 78 -0.54 13.94 -8.23
C VAL A 78 -1.28 14.49 -9.43
N ASP A 79 -1.23 13.84 -10.57
CA ASP A 79 -1.97 14.23 -11.79
C ASP A 79 -3.49 14.28 -11.52
N LYS A 80 -4.01 13.39 -10.65
CA LYS A 80 -5.44 13.32 -10.33
C LYS A 80 -5.87 14.24 -9.21
N PHE A 81 -5.08 14.36 -8.14
CA PHE A 81 -5.49 15.01 -6.90
C PHE A 81 -4.58 16.17 -6.45
N GLY A 82 -3.50 16.44 -7.18
CA GLY A 82 -2.65 17.61 -6.97
C GLY A 82 -1.52 17.43 -5.94
N GLY A 83 -1.50 16.35 -5.17
CA GLY A 83 -0.45 16.11 -4.17
C GLY A 83 -0.65 14.83 -3.38
N ILE A 84 0.27 14.57 -2.44
CA ILE A 84 0.24 13.39 -1.55
C ILE A 84 0.41 13.89 -0.11
N ASP A 85 -0.62 13.72 0.73
CA ASP A 85 -0.56 14.05 2.15
C ASP A 85 -0.23 12.83 3.02
N ILE A 86 -0.68 11.64 2.60
CA ILE A 86 -0.55 10.42 3.39
C ILE A 86 -0.11 9.28 2.47
N LEU A 87 0.95 8.58 2.87
CA LEU A 87 1.35 7.32 2.27
C LEU A 87 1.17 6.20 3.31
N VAL A 88 0.38 5.17 2.97
CA VAL A 88 0.25 3.96 3.77
C VAL A 88 0.90 2.80 3.00
N ASN A 89 2.08 2.41 3.41
CA ASN A 89 2.77 1.22 2.92
C ASN A 89 2.20 0.00 3.64
N ASN A 90 1.22 -0.63 3.00
CA ASN A 90 0.53 -1.80 3.55
C ASN A 90 0.72 -3.05 2.66
N ALA A 91 1.11 -2.87 1.40
CA ALA A 91 1.39 -4.00 0.53
C ALA A 91 2.53 -4.86 1.10
N GLY A 92 2.29 -6.15 1.16
CA GLY A 92 3.26 -7.14 1.61
C GLY A 92 2.79 -8.55 1.25
N VAL A 93 3.71 -9.48 1.30
CA VAL A 93 3.44 -10.90 1.06
C VAL A 93 4.05 -11.72 2.20
N LEU A 94 3.40 -12.84 2.47
CA LEU A 94 3.95 -13.90 3.31
C LEU A 94 4.58 -14.96 2.41
N ASP A 95 5.43 -15.80 2.99
CA ASP A 95 5.84 -17.03 2.34
C ASP A 95 4.63 -17.92 2.08
N THR A 96 4.67 -18.65 0.98
CA THR A 96 3.51 -19.44 0.51
C THR A 96 3.19 -20.66 1.36
N GLY A 97 4.12 -21.10 2.23
CA GLY A 97 3.98 -22.32 2.99
C GLY A 97 4.10 -22.18 4.50
N LEU A 98 4.35 -20.96 5.03
CA LEU A 98 4.74 -20.74 6.43
C LEU A 98 5.87 -21.73 6.83
N ALA A 99 6.82 -21.92 5.91
CA ALA A 99 7.87 -22.91 6.04
C ALA A 99 8.98 -22.42 7.00
N PRO A 100 9.68 -23.32 7.68
CA PRO A 100 10.88 -22.95 8.42
C PRO A 100 11.99 -22.48 7.45
N ILE A 101 12.88 -21.61 7.92
CA ILE A 101 13.88 -20.91 7.09
C ILE A 101 14.80 -21.88 6.31
N ASP A 102 15.07 -23.08 6.85
CA ASP A 102 15.88 -24.11 6.21
C ASP A 102 15.21 -24.76 4.98
N LYS A 103 13.95 -24.44 4.71
CA LYS A 103 13.17 -24.88 3.55
C LYS A 103 12.96 -23.80 2.50
N PHE A 104 13.42 -22.57 2.76
CA PHE A 104 13.34 -21.48 1.80
C PHE A 104 14.42 -21.64 0.74
N ASP A 105 14.03 -21.47 -0.50
CA ASP A 105 14.98 -21.25 -1.59
C ASP A 105 15.30 -19.75 -1.79
N ASP A 106 16.36 -19.47 -2.53
CA ASP A 106 16.80 -18.10 -2.78
C ASP A 106 15.74 -17.26 -3.53
N VAL A 107 14.92 -17.89 -4.34
CA VAL A 107 13.86 -17.21 -5.11
C VAL A 107 12.78 -16.68 -4.18
N GLU A 108 12.35 -17.49 -3.20
CA GLU A 108 11.35 -17.08 -2.22
C GLU A 108 11.91 -15.99 -1.29
N ILE A 109 13.16 -16.13 -0.84
CA ILE A 109 13.85 -15.09 -0.04
C ILE A 109 13.90 -13.77 -0.81
N GLN A 110 14.36 -13.77 -2.06
CA GLN A 110 14.45 -12.57 -2.88
C GLN A 110 13.08 -11.94 -3.13
N LYS A 111 12.05 -12.74 -3.34
CA LYS A 111 10.68 -12.27 -3.49
C LYS A 111 10.18 -11.55 -2.24
N LEU A 112 10.38 -12.12 -1.05
CA LEU A 112 9.98 -11.50 0.21
C LEU A 112 10.70 -10.16 0.43
N ILE A 113 12.01 -10.13 0.23
CA ILE A 113 12.83 -8.92 0.38
C ILE A 113 12.41 -7.85 -0.63
N SER A 114 12.26 -8.23 -1.91
CA SER A 114 11.94 -7.27 -2.98
C SER A 114 10.59 -6.60 -2.79
N ILE A 115 9.60 -7.31 -2.24
CA ILE A 115 8.26 -6.75 -2.02
C ILE A 115 8.19 -6.06 -0.65
N ASN A 116 8.49 -6.79 0.45
CA ASN A 116 8.20 -6.28 1.79
C ASN A 116 9.17 -5.18 2.25
N GLN A 117 10.42 -5.22 1.78
CA GLN A 117 11.46 -4.27 2.19
C GLN A 117 11.77 -3.26 1.09
N VAL A 118 12.26 -3.72 -0.06
CA VAL A 118 12.68 -2.83 -1.15
C VAL A 118 11.49 -2.07 -1.72
N GLY A 119 10.35 -2.73 -1.93
CA GLY A 119 9.13 -2.11 -2.45
C GLY A 119 8.60 -0.99 -1.55
N THR A 120 8.63 -1.19 -0.23
CA THR A 120 8.30 -0.13 0.73
C THR A 120 9.23 1.08 0.59
N MET A 121 10.54 0.85 0.47
CA MET A 121 11.53 1.92 0.29
C MET A 121 11.33 2.66 -1.05
N GLN A 122 11.01 1.93 -2.13
CA GLN A 122 10.73 2.51 -3.45
C GLN A 122 9.49 3.41 -3.40
N CYS A 123 8.41 2.97 -2.75
CA CYS A 123 7.21 3.79 -2.56
C CYS A 123 7.51 5.07 -1.76
N ILE A 124 8.27 4.97 -0.67
CA ILE A 124 8.67 6.13 0.13
C ILE A 124 9.48 7.11 -0.73
N ARG A 125 10.51 6.61 -1.42
CA ARG A 125 11.37 7.44 -2.28
C ARG A 125 10.56 8.17 -3.34
N ALA A 126 9.67 7.47 -4.04
CA ALA A 126 8.83 8.09 -5.08
C ALA A 126 7.81 9.09 -4.52
N ALA A 127 7.25 8.83 -3.32
CA ALA A 127 6.29 9.73 -2.71
C ALA A 127 6.93 11.03 -2.21
N LEU A 128 8.15 10.96 -1.68
CA LEU A 128 8.86 12.13 -1.13
C LEU A 128 9.13 13.22 -2.17
N GLU A 129 9.12 12.90 -3.47
CA GLU A 129 9.20 13.90 -4.54
C GLU A 129 7.98 14.85 -4.57
N TYR A 130 6.85 14.42 -3.99
CA TYR A 130 5.56 15.13 -4.05
C TYR A 130 4.98 15.47 -2.69
N MET A 131 5.50 14.90 -1.61
CA MET A 131 5.03 15.17 -0.26
C MET A 131 5.60 16.48 0.27
N GLN A 132 4.79 17.23 1.01
CA GLN A 132 5.14 18.51 1.59
C GLN A 132 5.22 18.40 3.12
N GLU A 133 5.71 19.46 3.76
CA GLU A 133 5.69 19.58 5.22
C GLU A 133 4.27 19.33 5.77
N GLY A 134 4.17 18.55 6.84
CA GLY A 134 2.90 18.11 7.42
C GLY A 134 2.30 16.85 6.81
N SER A 135 2.94 16.25 5.79
CA SER A 135 2.56 14.94 5.28
C SER A 135 2.98 13.80 6.21
N SER A 136 2.36 12.64 6.07
CA SER A 136 2.60 11.48 6.95
C SER A 136 2.86 10.21 6.16
N ILE A 137 3.82 9.40 6.64
CA ILE A 137 4.09 8.05 6.11
C ILE A 137 3.81 7.04 7.21
N VAL A 138 2.98 6.03 6.91
CA VAL A 138 2.65 4.92 7.80
C VAL A 138 3.14 3.62 7.16
N ASN A 139 4.00 2.89 7.85
CA ASN A 139 4.44 1.57 7.44
C ASN A 139 3.71 0.50 8.27
N VAL A 140 2.96 -0.37 7.60
CA VAL A 140 2.30 -1.52 8.23
C VAL A 140 3.32 -2.65 8.33
N ALA A 141 3.62 -3.04 9.55
CA ALA A 141 4.57 -4.09 9.88
C ALA A 141 3.88 -5.19 10.70
N SER A 142 4.65 -6.16 11.18
CA SER A 142 4.13 -7.24 12.01
C SER A 142 4.93 -7.37 13.29
N VAL A 143 4.24 -7.74 14.37
CA VAL A 143 4.85 -8.15 15.64
C VAL A 143 5.73 -9.40 15.47
N ALA A 144 5.51 -10.17 14.41
CA ALA A 144 6.34 -11.32 14.06
C ALA A 144 7.81 -10.94 13.83
N GLY A 145 8.08 -9.73 13.34
CA GLY A 145 9.45 -9.22 13.18
C GLY A 145 10.15 -8.87 14.50
N VAL A 146 9.41 -8.77 15.61
CA VAL A 146 9.94 -8.47 16.94
C VAL A 146 10.00 -9.72 17.81
N ASN A 147 8.92 -10.50 17.82
CA ASN A 147 8.75 -11.64 18.74
C ASN A 147 9.06 -12.99 18.11
N GLY A 148 9.36 -13.02 16.81
CA GLY A 148 9.39 -14.24 16.01
C GLY A 148 7.98 -14.75 15.71
N GLY A 149 7.74 -15.23 14.51
CA GLY A 149 6.50 -15.91 14.14
C GLY A 149 6.62 -17.40 14.43
N GLY A 150 5.53 -18.05 14.79
CA GLY A 150 5.48 -19.47 15.14
C GLY A 150 5.84 -20.40 13.97
N GLY A 151 7.13 -20.48 13.64
CA GLY A 151 7.67 -21.36 12.60
C GLY A 151 7.81 -20.77 11.20
N ALA A 152 7.32 -19.55 10.97
CA ALA A 152 7.53 -18.87 9.70
C ALA A 152 8.80 -18.00 9.73
N ALA A 153 9.49 -17.87 8.59
CA ALA A 153 10.58 -16.95 8.41
C ALA A 153 10.04 -15.56 8.06
N TYR A 154 10.12 -14.64 8.98
CA TYR A 154 9.77 -13.23 8.77
C TYR A 154 10.98 -12.34 9.01
#